data_35c8a828d91a56e212d6a1bab0aae091
#
_entry.id   35c8a828d91a56e212d6a1bab0aae091
#
_cell.length_a   1.000
_cell.length_b   1.000
_cell.length_c   1.000
_cell.angle_alpha   90.00
_cell.angle_beta   90.00
_cell.angle_gamma   90.00
#
_symmetry.space_group_name_H-M   'P 1'
#
loop_
_entity.id
_entity.type
_entity.pdbx_description
1 polymer ?
#
loop_
_entity_poly.entity_id
_entity_poly.type
_entity_poly.pdbx_seq_one_letter_code
_entity_poly.pdbx_strand_id
1 'polypeptide(L)'
;MTLELSHYLVLGAILFAISVVGIFLNRRNLIVLLMAIELMLLAVNLNFIAFSHFLGNVAGQVFVFFILTVAAAESAIGLAILVVLFRNLNTIDVEDLDSLKG
;
A
#
# COMPACT_ATOMS: atom_id res chain seq x y z
N MET A 1 18.53 24.21 -9.04
CA MET A 1 18.39 22.84 -9.56
C MET A 1 16.96 22.64 -10.04
N THR A 2 16.76 22.39 -11.32
CA THR A 2 15.42 22.13 -11.86
C THR A 2 15.14 20.63 -11.79
N LEU A 3 13.97 20.28 -11.23
CA LEU A 3 13.51 18.89 -11.21
C LEU A 3 12.92 18.55 -12.58
N GLU A 4 13.38 17.46 -13.13
CA GLU A 4 12.92 16.95 -14.42
C GLU A 4 11.97 15.76 -14.18
N LEU A 5 11.22 15.41 -15.22
CA LEU A 5 10.33 14.25 -15.18
C LEU A 5 11.08 12.98 -14.76
N SER A 6 12.31 12.79 -15.25
CA SER A 6 13.14 11.64 -14.91
C SER A 6 13.40 11.50 -13.41
N HIS A 7 13.52 12.60 -12.68
CA HIS A 7 13.74 12.56 -11.22
C HIS A 7 12.54 11.95 -10.51
N TYR A 8 11.33 12.32 -10.92
CA TYR A 8 10.10 11.79 -10.32
C TYR A 8 9.89 10.33 -10.70
N LEU A 9 10.20 9.97 -11.95
CA LEU A 9 10.09 8.58 -12.41
C LEU A 9 11.06 7.66 -11.68
N VAL A 10 12.29 8.13 -11.43
CA VAL A 10 13.29 7.38 -10.67
C VAL A 10 12.81 7.19 -9.24
N LEU A 11 12.31 8.24 -8.60
CA LEU A 11 11.77 8.12 -7.25
C LEU A 11 10.61 7.13 -7.19
N GLY A 12 9.69 7.22 -8.14
CA GLY A 12 8.58 6.28 -8.25
C GLY A 12 9.06 4.84 -8.42
N ALA A 13 10.06 4.61 -9.27
CA ALA A 13 10.64 3.29 -9.48
C ALA A 13 11.29 2.75 -8.22
N ILE A 14 11.99 3.58 -7.46
CA ILE A 14 12.63 3.19 -6.20
C ILE A 14 11.56 2.80 -5.17
N LEU A 15 10.52 3.61 -5.01
CA LEU A 15 9.42 3.33 -4.09
C LEU A 15 8.70 2.03 -4.48
N PHE A 16 8.47 1.83 -5.76
CA PHE A 16 7.84 0.62 -6.26
C PHE A 16 8.71 -0.61 -5.96
N ALA A 17 10.00 -0.52 -6.23
CA ALA A 17 10.94 -1.61 -5.95
C ALA A 17 11.00 -1.94 -4.47
N ILE A 18 11.03 -0.94 -3.59
CA ILE A 18 11.03 -1.14 -2.14
C ILE A 18 9.76 -1.87 -1.71
N SER A 19 8.62 -1.48 -2.26
CA SER A 19 7.34 -2.13 -1.90
C SER A 19 7.29 -3.57 -2.36
N VAL A 20 7.78 -3.88 -3.56
CA VAL A 20 7.86 -5.26 -4.05
C VAL A 20 8.75 -6.11 -3.16
N VAL A 21 9.93 -5.60 -2.79
CA VAL A 21 10.84 -6.28 -1.86
C VAL A 21 10.16 -6.48 -0.50
N GLY A 22 9.45 -5.47 -0.01
CA GLY A 22 8.71 -5.56 1.25
C GLY A 22 7.68 -6.68 1.24
N ILE A 23 6.97 -6.86 0.13
CA ILE A 23 6.00 -7.95 -0.02
C ILE A 23 6.70 -9.30 0.08
N PHE A 24 7.79 -9.49 -0.65
CA PHE A 24 8.50 -10.78 -0.65
C PHE A 24 9.14 -11.11 0.69
N LEU A 25 9.67 -10.11 1.40
CA LEU A 25 10.35 -10.33 2.68
C LEU A 25 9.37 -10.55 3.83
N ASN A 26 8.16 -10.03 3.75
CA ASN A 26 7.22 -10.00 4.87
C ASN A 26 5.86 -10.58 4.50
N ARG A 27 5.84 -11.67 3.74
CA ARG A 27 4.60 -12.29 3.23
C ARG A 27 3.62 -12.71 4.32
N ARG A 28 4.10 -12.97 5.51
CA ARG A 28 3.27 -13.47 6.61
C ARG A 28 2.68 -12.36 7.48
N ASN A 29 3.14 -11.13 7.30
CA ASN A 29 2.65 -9.99 8.07
C ASN A 29 1.65 -9.20 7.23
N LEU A 30 0.37 -9.33 7.54
CA LEU A 30 -0.70 -8.66 6.80
C LEU A 30 -0.59 -7.15 6.84
N ILE A 31 -0.17 -6.59 7.97
CA ILE A 31 -0.01 -5.13 8.10
C ILE A 31 1.07 -4.63 7.15
N VAL A 32 2.21 -5.33 7.11
CA VAL A 32 3.31 -4.97 6.21
C VAL A 32 2.90 -5.14 4.74
N LEU A 33 2.16 -6.21 4.41
CA LEU A 33 1.65 -6.41 3.06
C LEU A 33 0.72 -5.27 2.64
N LEU A 34 -0.18 -4.86 3.52
CA LEU A 34 -1.09 -3.76 3.25
C LEU A 34 -0.31 -2.45 3.04
N MET A 35 0.66 -2.17 3.90
CA MET A 35 1.52 -1.00 3.75
C MET A 35 2.31 -1.02 2.45
N ALA A 36 2.82 -2.19 2.05
CA ALA A 36 3.57 -2.35 0.81
C ALA A 36 2.69 -2.07 -0.42
N ILE A 37 1.46 -2.57 -0.41
CA ILE A 37 0.49 -2.31 -1.49
C ILE A 37 0.17 -0.82 -1.56
N GLU A 38 -0.02 -0.16 -0.43
CA GLU A 38 -0.28 1.28 -0.40
C GLU A 38 0.92 2.06 -0.94
N LEU A 39 2.14 1.62 -0.63
CA LEU A 39 3.36 2.24 -1.17
C LEU A 39 3.45 2.07 -2.69
N MET A 40 3.06 0.89 -3.22
CA MET A 40 2.99 0.67 -4.66
C MET A 40 2.01 1.62 -5.33
N LEU A 41 0.84 1.82 -4.73
CA LEU A 41 -0.15 2.76 -5.24
C LEU A 41 0.37 4.19 -5.21
N LEU A 42 1.07 4.56 -4.14
CA LEU A 42 1.72 5.88 -4.05
C LEU A 42 2.72 6.08 -5.19
N ALA A 43 3.54 5.06 -5.49
CA ALA A 43 4.53 5.12 -6.57
C ALA A 43 3.85 5.32 -7.93
N VAL A 44 2.78 4.60 -8.20
CA VAL A 44 2.00 4.75 -9.44
C VAL A 44 1.37 6.13 -9.50
N ASN A 45 0.79 6.60 -8.42
CA ASN A 45 0.18 7.94 -8.36
C ASN A 45 1.21 9.04 -8.60
N LEU A 46 2.40 8.89 -8.03
CA LEU A 46 3.49 9.84 -8.25
C LEU A 46 3.83 9.94 -9.73
N ASN A 47 3.89 8.80 -10.42
CA ASN A 47 4.16 8.77 -11.85
C ASN A 47 3.06 9.49 -12.65
N PHE A 48 1.78 9.22 -12.35
CA PHE A 48 0.67 9.89 -13.04
C PHE A 48 0.68 11.39 -12.82
N ILE A 49 0.93 11.83 -11.60
CA ILE A 49 1.01 13.26 -11.28
C ILE A 49 2.17 13.91 -12.02
N ALA A 50 3.33 13.24 -12.03
CA ALA A 50 4.52 13.75 -12.71
C ALA A 50 4.27 13.87 -14.22
N PHE A 51 3.72 12.84 -14.86
CA PHE A 51 3.39 12.90 -16.28
C PHE A 51 2.38 14.00 -16.58
N SER A 52 1.34 14.13 -15.74
CA SER A 52 0.33 15.16 -15.91
C SER A 52 0.96 16.55 -15.87
N HIS A 53 1.83 16.79 -14.89
CA HIS A 53 2.48 18.09 -14.73
C HIS A 53 3.40 18.42 -15.91
N PHE A 54 4.27 17.47 -16.28
CA PHE A 54 5.31 17.74 -17.30
C PHE A 54 4.76 17.72 -18.73
N LEU A 55 3.67 16.98 -18.99
CA LEU A 55 3.04 16.94 -20.29
C LEU A 55 1.88 17.93 -20.45
N GLY A 56 1.53 18.64 -19.35
CA GLY A 56 0.44 19.61 -19.39
C GLY A 56 -0.94 19.02 -19.60
N ASN A 57 -1.14 17.75 -19.23
CA ASN A 57 -2.38 17.03 -19.45
C ASN A 57 -2.99 16.62 -18.10
N VAL A 58 -4.18 17.09 -17.80
CA VAL A 58 -4.87 16.83 -16.53
C VAL A 58 -5.42 15.42 -16.41
N ALA A 59 -5.43 14.63 -17.48
CA ALA A 59 -5.95 13.26 -17.46
C ALA A 59 -5.26 12.40 -16.40
N GLY A 60 -3.93 12.57 -16.22
CA GLY A 60 -3.19 11.85 -15.18
C GLY A 60 -3.68 12.15 -13.78
N GLN A 61 -4.06 13.42 -13.52
CA GLN A 61 -4.60 13.81 -12.21
C GLN A 61 -5.99 13.25 -11.97
N VAL A 62 -6.81 13.14 -13.02
CA VAL A 62 -8.12 12.49 -12.93
C VAL A 62 -7.95 11.01 -12.58
N PHE A 63 -7.03 10.31 -13.24
CA PHE A 63 -6.72 8.90 -12.90
C PHE A 63 -6.25 8.77 -11.46
N VAL A 64 -5.40 9.67 -10.98
CA VAL A 64 -4.95 9.66 -9.58
C VAL A 64 -6.14 9.78 -8.63
N PHE A 65 -7.11 10.64 -8.95
CA PHE A 65 -8.31 10.79 -8.13
C PHE A 65 -9.06 9.47 -7.99
N PHE A 66 -9.24 8.76 -9.10
CA PHE A 66 -9.89 7.44 -9.09
C PHE A 66 -9.07 6.40 -8.30
N ILE A 67 -7.76 6.38 -8.49
CA ILE A 67 -6.89 5.44 -7.79
C ILE A 67 -6.92 5.71 -6.29
N LEU A 68 -6.92 6.96 -5.86
CA LEU A 68 -7.02 7.32 -4.45
C LEU A 68 -8.36 6.88 -3.85
N THR A 69 -9.43 6.97 -4.61
CA THR A 69 -10.75 6.49 -4.18
C THR A 69 -10.72 4.97 -3.95
N VAL A 70 -10.13 4.23 -4.89
CA VAL A 70 -9.97 2.78 -4.76
C VAL A 70 -9.06 2.45 -3.58
N ALA A 71 -7.95 3.17 -3.43
CA ALA A 71 -7.02 2.95 -2.32
C ALA A 71 -7.69 3.18 -0.97
N ALA A 72 -8.52 4.22 -0.86
CA ALA A 72 -9.27 4.49 0.36
C ALA A 72 -10.24 3.34 0.69
N ALA A 73 -10.94 2.82 -0.32
CA ALA A 73 -11.85 1.69 -0.15
C ALA A 73 -11.09 0.43 0.26
N GLU A 74 -9.96 0.14 -0.38
CA GLU A 74 -9.10 -1.00 -0.02
C GLU A 74 -8.59 -0.89 1.41
N SER A 75 -8.14 0.29 1.81
CA SER A 75 -7.63 0.53 3.17
C SER A 75 -8.72 0.30 4.20
N ALA A 76 -9.94 0.79 3.94
CA ALA A 76 -11.07 0.60 4.84
C ALA A 76 -11.43 -0.88 4.99
N ILE A 77 -11.52 -1.61 3.86
CA ILE A 77 -11.81 -3.04 3.87
C ILE A 77 -10.67 -3.81 4.54
N GLY A 78 -9.43 -3.47 4.20
CA GLY A 78 -8.25 -4.10 4.77
C GLY A 78 -8.17 -3.95 6.28
N LEU A 79 -8.44 -2.74 6.79
CA LEU A 79 -8.49 -2.49 8.22
C LEU A 79 -9.60 -3.29 8.90
N ALA A 80 -10.77 -3.37 8.28
CA ALA A 80 -11.89 -4.16 8.81
C ALA A 80 -11.50 -5.64 8.90
N ILE A 81 -10.87 -6.18 7.86
CA ILE A 81 -10.39 -7.57 7.86
C ILE A 81 -9.34 -7.77 8.96
N LEU A 82 -8.40 -6.85 9.09
CA LEU A 82 -7.37 -6.93 10.13
C LEU A 82 -7.96 -6.94 11.54
N VAL A 83 -8.97 -6.10 11.78
CA VAL A 83 -9.65 -6.07 13.08
C VAL A 83 -10.31 -7.41 13.37
N VAL A 84 -11.01 -8.00 12.39
CA VAL A 84 -11.66 -9.30 12.55
C VAL A 84 -10.62 -10.39 12.80
N LEU A 85 -9.55 -10.41 12.01
CA LEU A 85 -8.48 -11.39 12.17
C LEU A 85 -7.81 -11.25 13.54
N PHE A 86 -7.55 -10.04 13.97
CA PHE A 86 -6.92 -9.79 15.27
C PHE A 86 -7.77 -10.32 16.40
N ARG A 87 -9.08 -10.09 16.36
CA ARG A 87 -10.02 -10.61 17.34
C ARG A 87 -10.03 -12.14 17.36
N ASN A 88 -10.03 -12.76 16.19
CA ASN A 88 -10.02 -14.22 16.07
C ASN A 88 -8.72 -14.81 16.61
N LEU A 89 -7.58 -14.20 16.29
CA LEU A 89 -6.28 -14.64 16.77
C LEU A 89 -6.18 -14.53 18.29
N ASN A 90 -6.68 -13.46 18.87
CA ASN A 90 -6.71 -13.33 20.33
C ASN A 90 -7.54 -14.42 20.99
N THR A 91 -8.68 -14.74 20.39
CA THR A 91 -9.53 -15.82 20.89
C THR A 91 -8.82 -17.17 20.80
N ILE A 92 -8.16 -17.43 19.68
CA ILE A 92 -7.40 -18.67 19.46
C ILE A 92 -6.25 -18.76 20.46
N ASP A 93 -5.50 -17.67 20.69
CA ASP A 93 -4.38 -17.65 21.62
C ASP A 93 -4.85 -17.95 23.05
N VAL A 94 -5.97 -17.40 23.46
CA VAL A 94 -6.54 -17.68 24.78
C VAL A 94 -6.94 -19.14 24.88
N GLU A 95 -7.57 -19.70 23.87
CA GLU A 95 -7.95 -21.11 23.83
C GLU A 95 -6.72 -22.02 23.88
N ASP A 96 -5.67 -21.67 23.15
CA ASP A 96 -4.42 -22.42 23.17
C ASP A 96 -3.78 -22.41 24.56
N LEU A 97 -3.77 -21.25 25.22
CA LEU A 97 -3.25 -21.13 26.58
C LEU A 97 -4.05 -21.99 27.55
N ASP A 98 -5.35 -21.98 27.43
CA ASP A 98 -6.23 -22.80 28.28
C ASP A 98 -5.98 -24.30 28.05
N SER A 99 -5.79 -24.70 26.80
CA SER A 99 -5.51 -26.10 26.50
C SER A 99 -4.14 -26.53 27.01
N LEU A 100 -3.16 -25.65 27.03
CA LEU A 100 -1.85 -25.92 27.61
C LEU A 100 -1.89 -26.05 29.13
N LYS A 101 -2.78 -25.34 29.80
CA LYS A 101 -2.94 -25.39 31.24
C LYS A 101 -3.77 -26.59 31.70
N GLY A 102 -4.61 -27.05 30.82
CA GLY A 102 -5.55 -28.09 31.13
C GLY A 102 -5.06 -29.47 30.91
#